data_1abb1673d3a756b7640018e7ba96660f
#
_entry.id   1abb1673d3a756b7640018e7ba96660f
#
_cell.length_a   1.000
_cell.length_b   1.000
_cell.length_c   1.000
_cell.angle_alpha   90.00
_cell.angle_beta   90.00
_cell.angle_gamma   90.00
#
_symmetry.space_group_name_H-M   'P 1'
#
loop_
_entity.id
_entity.type
_entity.pdbx_description
1 polymer ?
#
loop_
_entity_poly.entity_id
_entity_poly.type
_entity_poly.pdbx_seq_one_letter_code
_entity_poly.pdbx_strand_id
1 'polypeptide(L)'
;VRQLGYTRVSTSSQDAQLQLDALVAAGVQKRDVFADVTSGSKTAIERPGMKKLLEYAEEGDTVVVWRVDRLGRSLIDVLNTVTLLRNRGVQVRSISDGIDPATSTGRLMLNMLATLAEYERELIVERVNAGISAARQNGTRFGRPVSDPAVIADKLAIAQDARAKGRTAEDAARLVGGSRATLYRHQQARAARESTTT
;
A
#
# COMPACT_ATOMS: atom_id res chain seq x y z
N VAL A 1 4.37 26.36 12.81
CA VAL A 1 4.04 25.04 13.39
C VAL A 1 2.57 25.08 13.81
N ARG A 2 1.69 24.40 13.08
CA ARG A 2 0.26 24.29 13.41
C ARG A 2 0.03 23.03 14.24
N GLN A 3 -1.02 23.03 15.06
CA GLN A 3 -1.51 21.85 15.73
C GLN A 3 -2.78 21.38 15.05
N LEU A 4 -2.75 20.20 14.46
CA LEU A 4 -3.86 19.56 13.75
C LEU A 4 -4.45 18.46 14.62
N GLY A 5 -5.73 18.52 14.93
CA GLY A 5 -6.40 17.51 15.72
C GLY A 5 -6.92 16.36 14.87
N TYR A 6 -6.82 15.14 15.38
CA TYR A 6 -7.51 14.02 14.78
C TYR A 6 -8.31 13.24 15.82
N THR A 7 -9.58 12.97 15.49
CA THR A 7 -10.49 12.18 16.32
C THR A 7 -11.02 10.98 15.53
N ARG A 8 -11.20 9.85 16.23
CA ARG A 8 -11.86 8.68 15.66
C ARG A 8 -12.81 8.06 16.69
N VAL A 9 -14.06 7.89 16.26
CA VAL A 9 -15.08 7.25 17.09
C VAL A 9 -15.78 6.14 16.27
N SER A 10 -16.28 5.11 16.96
CA SER A 10 -17.05 4.05 16.31
C SER A 10 -18.51 4.44 16.08
N THR A 11 -19.19 4.98 17.11
CA THR A 11 -20.64 5.30 17.04
C THR A 11 -21.10 6.27 18.15
N SER A 12 -20.32 6.50 19.20
CA SER A 12 -20.80 7.27 20.36
C SER A 12 -20.49 8.75 20.22
N SER A 13 -21.53 9.59 20.27
CA SER A 13 -21.37 11.06 20.24
C SER A 13 -20.64 11.60 21.48
N GLN A 14 -20.74 10.92 22.63
CA GLN A 14 -20.06 11.30 23.87
C GLN A 14 -18.54 11.15 23.75
N ASP A 15 -18.06 10.04 23.17
CA ASP A 15 -16.61 9.82 22.96
C ASP A 15 -16.03 10.84 21.97
N ALA A 16 -16.81 11.25 20.97
CA ALA A 16 -16.41 12.29 20.03
C ALA A 16 -16.22 13.64 20.71
N GLN A 17 -17.16 14.02 21.58
CA GLN A 17 -17.10 15.28 22.30
C GLN A 17 -15.93 15.29 23.29
N LEU A 18 -15.72 14.21 24.04
CA LEU A 18 -14.58 14.08 24.97
C LEU A 18 -13.23 14.25 24.26
N GLN A 19 -13.07 13.60 23.10
CA GLN A 19 -11.84 13.75 22.29
C GLN A 19 -11.68 15.19 21.80
N LEU A 20 -12.74 15.80 21.30
CA LEU A 20 -12.70 17.18 20.80
C LEU A 20 -12.32 18.17 21.91
N ASP A 21 -12.93 18.03 23.09
CA ASP A 21 -12.68 18.91 24.25
C ASP A 21 -11.22 18.75 24.73
N ALA A 22 -10.71 17.53 24.76
CA ALA A 22 -9.31 17.27 25.10
C ALA A 22 -8.33 17.91 24.10
N LEU A 23 -8.62 17.83 22.79
CA LEU A 23 -7.80 18.45 21.76
C LEU A 23 -7.81 19.99 21.86
N VAL A 24 -8.98 20.59 22.09
CA VAL A 24 -9.12 22.04 22.27
C VAL A 24 -8.39 22.51 23.52
N ALA A 25 -8.52 21.77 24.64
CA ALA A 25 -7.78 22.06 25.87
C ALA A 25 -6.25 21.95 25.69
N ALA A 26 -5.78 21.09 24.77
CA ALA A 26 -4.39 20.96 24.40
C ALA A 26 -3.88 22.03 23.40
N GLY A 27 -4.73 22.96 22.99
CA GLY A 27 -4.39 24.11 22.12
C GLY A 27 -4.75 23.94 20.64
N VAL A 28 -5.41 22.85 20.23
CA VAL A 28 -5.86 22.66 18.85
C VAL A 28 -7.08 23.54 18.56
N GLN A 29 -7.08 24.26 17.45
CA GLN A 29 -8.25 25.02 17.04
C GLN A 29 -9.33 24.09 16.48
N LYS A 30 -10.61 24.32 16.81
CA LYS A 30 -11.73 23.49 16.34
C LYS A 30 -11.78 23.30 14.81
N ARG A 31 -11.41 24.35 14.06
CA ARG A 31 -11.39 24.30 12.59
C ARG A 31 -10.30 23.37 12.03
N ASP A 32 -9.26 23.11 12.81
CA ASP A 32 -8.13 22.27 12.43
C ASP A 32 -8.27 20.83 12.97
N VAL A 33 -9.50 20.44 13.37
CA VAL A 33 -9.80 19.08 13.82
C VAL A 33 -10.44 18.28 12.70
N PHE A 34 -9.83 17.18 12.36
CA PHE A 34 -10.28 16.20 11.38
C PHE A 34 -10.89 15.02 12.12
N ALA A 35 -12.08 14.60 11.70
CA ALA A 35 -12.83 13.56 12.39
C ALA A 35 -13.23 12.42 11.45
N ASP A 36 -13.15 11.20 11.95
CA ASP A 36 -13.69 10.02 11.32
C ASP A 36 -14.66 9.30 12.25
N VAL A 37 -15.84 9.00 11.71
CA VAL A 37 -16.82 8.12 12.34
C VAL A 37 -16.77 6.79 11.60
N THR A 38 -16.09 5.80 12.15
CA THR A 38 -15.91 4.51 11.47
C THR A 38 -15.70 3.38 12.47
N SER A 39 -16.38 2.27 12.23
CA SER A 39 -16.00 0.98 12.82
C SER A 39 -14.60 0.61 12.32
N GLY A 40 -13.77 -0.01 13.16
CA GLY A 40 -12.35 -0.28 12.89
C GLY A 40 -11.99 -1.14 11.67
N SER A 41 -12.86 -1.24 10.65
CA SER A 41 -12.62 -2.06 9.45
C SER A 41 -11.63 -1.45 8.45
N LYS A 42 -11.58 -0.11 8.33
CA LYS A 42 -10.69 0.59 7.40
C LYS A 42 -9.35 0.93 8.04
N THR A 43 -8.27 0.82 7.27
CA THR A 43 -6.96 1.34 7.67
C THR A 43 -7.02 2.86 7.85
N ALA A 44 -6.08 3.43 8.60
CA ALA A 44 -6.10 4.88 8.87
C ALA A 44 -6.08 5.71 7.58
N ILE A 45 -5.21 5.36 6.65
CA ILE A 45 -5.04 6.08 5.37
C ILE A 45 -6.25 5.99 4.42
N GLU A 46 -7.16 5.03 4.63
CA GLU A 46 -8.40 4.89 3.84
C GLU A 46 -9.55 5.75 4.38
N ARG A 47 -9.41 6.30 5.59
CA ARG A 47 -10.45 7.09 6.24
C ARG A 47 -10.50 8.51 5.67
N PRO A 48 -11.69 9.04 5.37
CA PRO A 48 -11.83 10.37 4.74
C PRO A 48 -11.23 11.52 5.55
N GLY A 49 -11.42 11.52 6.88
CA GLY A 49 -10.86 12.55 7.76
C GLY A 49 -9.34 12.48 7.83
N MET A 50 -8.76 11.26 7.92
CA MET A 50 -7.32 11.08 7.88
C MET A 50 -6.73 11.50 6.52
N LYS A 51 -7.37 11.18 5.40
CA LYS A 51 -6.93 11.65 4.08
C LYS A 51 -6.85 13.17 4.01
N LYS A 52 -7.91 13.85 4.43
CA LYS A 52 -7.94 15.32 4.48
C LYS A 52 -6.84 15.89 5.39
N LEU A 53 -6.62 15.28 6.55
CA LEU A 53 -5.55 15.68 7.44
C LEU A 53 -4.18 15.53 6.77
N LEU A 54 -3.93 14.39 6.11
CA LEU A 54 -2.67 14.14 5.41
C LEU A 54 -2.45 15.08 4.22
N GLU A 55 -3.52 15.50 3.52
CA GLU A 55 -3.46 16.49 2.43
C GLU A 55 -3.20 17.90 2.96
N TYR A 56 -3.69 18.23 4.15
CA TYR A 56 -3.59 19.54 4.77
C TYR A 56 -2.30 19.74 5.57
N ALA A 57 -1.73 18.67 6.12
CA ALA A 57 -0.55 18.72 6.97
C ALA A 57 0.72 19.05 6.16
N GLU A 58 1.52 19.97 6.67
CA GLU A 58 2.80 20.40 6.13
C GLU A 58 3.96 20.00 7.06
N GLU A 59 5.17 20.02 6.53
CA GLU A 59 6.39 19.77 7.31
C GLU A 59 6.48 20.76 8.51
N GLY A 60 6.80 20.22 9.69
CA GLY A 60 6.86 20.96 10.94
C GLY A 60 5.52 21.01 11.70
N ASP A 61 4.40 20.63 11.12
CA ASP A 61 3.12 20.57 11.83
C ASP A 61 3.10 19.41 12.85
N THR A 62 2.20 19.51 13.84
CA THR A 62 2.03 18.48 14.86
C THR A 62 0.59 17.96 14.83
N VAL A 63 0.43 16.67 14.56
CA VAL A 63 -0.85 15.97 14.70
C VAL A 63 -1.06 15.59 16.15
N VAL A 64 -2.13 16.10 16.75
CA VAL A 64 -2.52 15.87 18.13
C VAL A 64 -3.70 14.92 18.17
N VAL A 65 -3.57 13.86 18.95
CA VAL A 65 -4.64 12.87 19.20
C VAL A 65 -4.88 12.72 20.72
N TRP A 66 -6.06 12.31 21.10
CA TRP A 66 -6.33 11.98 22.48
C TRP A 66 -5.51 10.76 22.91
N ARG A 67 -5.52 9.67 22.08
CA ARG A 67 -4.71 8.46 22.27
C ARG A 67 -4.16 7.98 20.93
N VAL A 68 -2.98 7.36 20.95
CA VAL A 68 -2.31 6.84 19.75
C VAL A 68 -3.16 5.79 19.02
N ASP A 69 -3.99 5.03 19.74
CA ASP A 69 -4.90 4.03 19.15
C ASP A 69 -5.97 4.63 18.22
N ARG A 70 -6.17 5.95 18.25
CA ARG A 70 -7.02 6.65 17.27
C ARG A 70 -6.43 6.65 15.86
N LEU A 71 -5.09 6.61 15.77
CA LEU A 71 -4.34 6.65 14.49
C LEU A 71 -4.39 5.33 13.70
N GLY A 72 -4.92 4.24 14.25
CA GLY A 72 -4.99 2.97 13.55
C GLY A 72 -6.12 2.07 14.04
N ARG A 73 -6.33 0.95 13.34
CA ARG A 73 -7.23 -0.13 13.75
C ARG A 73 -6.51 -1.28 14.48
N SER A 74 -5.21 -1.33 14.32
CA SER A 74 -4.30 -2.30 14.95
C SER A 74 -3.00 -1.60 15.28
N LEU A 75 -2.14 -2.25 16.08
CA LEU A 75 -0.82 -1.72 16.39
C LEU A 75 -0.02 -1.42 15.10
N ILE A 76 0.00 -2.34 14.15
CA ILE A 76 0.69 -2.18 12.86
C ILE A 76 0.17 -0.95 12.10
N ASP A 77 -1.16 -0.74 12.06
CA ASP A 77 -1.77 0.40 11.37
C ASP A 77 -1.39 1.73 12.06
N VAL A 78 -1.35 1.76 13.39
CA VAL A 78 -0.86 2.91 14.17
C VAL A 78 0.61 3.20 13.84
N LEU A 79 1.46 2.18 13.88
CA LEU A 79 2.89 2.30 13.60
C LEU A 79 3.14 2.82 12.18
N ASN A 80 2.42 2.29 11.19
CA ASN A 80 2.50 2.75 9.80
C ASN A 80 2.07 4.21 9.66
N THR A 81 1.00 4.62 10.36
CA THR A 81 0.50 6.00 10.31
C THR A 81 1.49 6.97 10.96
N VAL A 82 2.06 6.62 12.12
CA VAL A 82 3.09 7.43 12.80
C VAL A 82 4.34 7.56 11.91
N THR A 83 4.80 6.47 11.31
CA THR A 83 5.94 6.46 10.39
C THR A 83 5.67 7.33 9.15
N LEU A 84 4.46 7.24 8.59
CA LEU A 84 4.06 8.06 7.44
C LEU A 84 4.10 9.56 7.77
N LEU A 85 3.55 9.97 8.91
CA LEU A 85 3.58 11.36 9.38
C LEU A 85 5.01 11.83 9.59
N ARG A 86 5.83 11.03 10.28
CA ARG A 86 7.25 11.34 10.53
C ARG A 86 8.06 11.52 9.23
N ASN A 87 7.85 10.65 8.25
CA ASN A 87 8.54 10.74 6.95
C ASN A 87 8.15 11.99 6.15
N ARG A 88 7.00 12.62 6.49
CA ARG A 88 6.57 13.91 5.96
C ARG A 88 7.03 15.10 6.80
N GLY A 89 7.86 14.89 7.83
CA GLY A 89 8.27 15.93 8.77
C GLY A 89 7.16 16.39 9.72
N VAL A 90 6.06 15.64 9.82
CA VAL A 90 4.92 15.92 10.71
C VAL A 90 5.11 15.18 12.03
N GLN A 91 5.03 15.90 13.14
CA GLN A 91 5.16 15.32 14.47
C GLN A 91 3.84 14.74 14.96
N VAL A 92 3.90 13.82 15.92
CA VAL A 92 2.72 13.22 16.56
C VAL A 92 2.77 13.45 18.05
N ARG A 93 1.66 13.94 18.62
CA ARG A 93 1.45 14.14 20.06
C ARG A 93 0.21 13.40 20.51
N SER A 94 0.34 12.59 21.57
CA SER A 94 -0.79 11.93 22.23
C SER A 94 -0.97 12.45 23.64
N ILE A 95 -2.17 12.95 23.93
CA ILE A 95 -2.46 13.62 25.22
C ILE A 95 -2.48 12.60 26.35
N SER A 96 -3.28 11.54 26.21
CA SER A 96 -3.51 10.55 27.27
C SER A 96 -2.35 9.58 27.46
N ASP A 97 -1.58 9.31 26.41
CA ASP A 97 -0.44 8.40 26.47
C ASP A 97 0.87 9.10 26.90
N GLY A 98 0.83 10.43 27.12
CA GLY A 98 2.02 11.20 27.49
C GLY A 98 3.10 11.29 26.42
N ILE A 99 2.74 11.03 25.14
CA ILE A 99 3.67 11.12 24.01
C ILE A 99 3.67 12.56 23.52
N ASP A 100 4.75 13.28 23.83
CA ASP A 100 4.96 14.66 23.39
C ASP A 100 6.37 14.79 22.77
N PRO A 101 6.47 15.12 21.47
CA PRO A 101 7.77 15.25 20.78
C PRO A 101 8.64 16.37 21.35
N ALA A 102 8.09 17.31 22.11
CA ALA A 102 8.84 18.35 22.79
C ALA A 102 9.66 17.79 23.97
N THR A 103 9.24 16.67 24.57
CA THR A 103 9.94 16.03 25.69
C THR A 103 10.91 14.96 25.24
N SER A 104 11.97 14.71 26.02
CA SER A 104 12.92 13.62 25.75
C SER A 104 12.26 12.24 25.80
N THR A 105 11.38 12.02 26.77
CA THR A 105 10.64 10.77 26.93
C THR A 105 9.66 10.55 25.77
N GLY A 106 8.94 11.57 25.33
CA GLY A 106 8.02 11.47 24.19
C GLY A 106 8.77 11.18 22.88
N ARG A 107 9.93 11.82 22.66
CA ARG A 107 10.81 11.49 21.51
C ARG A 107 11.29 10.04 21.56
N LEU A 108 11.70 9.56 22.74
CA LEU A 108 12.09 8.16 22.91
C LEU A 108 10.94 7.21 22.54
N MET A 109 9.73 7.46 23.05
CA MET A 109 8.54 6.65 22.75
C MET A 109 8.22 6.65 21.25
N LEU A 110 8.27 7.80 20.57
CA LEU A 110 8.07 7.89 19.13
C LEU A 110 9.14 7.12 18.33
N ASN A 111 10.39 7.18 18.76
CA ASN A 111 11.47 6.41 18.14
C ASN A 111 11.27 4.89 18.35
N MET A 112 10.86 4.46 19.54
CA MET A 112 10.54 3.05 19.81
C MET A 112 9.38 2.56 18.93
N LEU A 113 8.32 3.36 18.77
CA LEU A 113 7.21 3.03 17.87
C LEU A 113 7.69 2.89 16.42
N ALA A 114 8.55 3.80 15.94
CA ALA A 114 9.10 3.72 14.60
C ALA A 114 9.95 2.46 14.39
N THR A 115 10.85 2.15 15.32
CA THR A 115 11.68 0.94 15.26
C THR A 115 10.83 -0.34 15.30
N LEU A 116 9.77 -0.35 16.12
CA LEU A 116 8.84 -1.48 16.16
C LEU A 116 8.11 -1.65 14.84
N ALA A 117 7.75 -0.55 14.15
CA ALA A 117 7.13 -0.60 12.82
C ALA A 117 8.07 -1.22 11.77
N GLU A 118 9.35 -0.86 11.79
CA GLU A 118 10.37 -1.42 10.91
C GLU A 118 10.53 -2.93 11.17
N TYR A 119 10.67 -3.33 12.41
CA TYR A 119 10.79 -4.74 12.81
C TYR A 119 9.58 -5.58 12.38
N GLU A 120 8.36 -5.12 12.63
CA GLU A 120 7.13 -5.81 12.18
C GLU A 120 7.08 -5.95 10.66
N ARG A 121 7.53 -4.95 9.92
CA ARG A 121 7.62 -5.00 8.46
C ARG A 121 8.62 -6.06 8.00
N GLU A 122 9.78 -6.15 8.63
CA GLU A 122 10.79 -7.17 8.34
C GLU A 122 10.23 -8.58 8.58
N LEU A 123 9.55 -8.81 9.71
CA LEU A 123 8.90 -10.08 10.00
C LEU A 123 7.84 -10.48 8.97
N ILE A 124 7.08 -9.51 8.45
CA ILE A 124 6.10 -9.76 7.38
C ILE A 124 6.82 -10.20 6.11
N VAL A 125 7.87 -9.50 5.71
CA VAL A 125 8.69 -9.84 4.52
C VAL A 125 9.30 -11.23 4.65
N GLU A 126 9.86 -11.57 5.81
CA GLU A 126 10.40 -12.92 6.08
C GLU A 126 9.33 -14.02 5.93
N ARG A 127 8.14 -13.81 6.50
CA ARG A 127 7.02 -14.78 6.39
C ARG A 127 6.57 -14.95 4.93
N VAL A 128 6.46 -13.85 4.18
CA VAL A 128 6.11 -13.88 2.76
C VAL A 128 7.16 -14.63 1.96
N ASN A 129 8.45 -14.36 2.18
CA ASN A 129 9.55 -15.02 1.48
C ASN A 129 9.60 -16.53 1.82
N ALA A 130 9.40 -16.89 3.08
CA ALA A 130 9.30 -18.29 3.49
C ALA A 130 8.11 -18.98 2.82
N GLY A 131 6.95 -18.33 2.76
CA GLY A 131 5.77 -18.85 2.06
C GLY A 131 6.00 -19.05 0.56
N ILE A 132 6.64 -18.09 -0.11
CA ILE A 132 7.01 -18.18 -1.53
C ILE A 132 8.00 -19.32 -1.76
N SER A 133 8.99 -19.47 -0.87
CA SER A 133 9.98 -20.55 -0.94
C SER A 133 9.31 -21.93 -0.81
N ALA A 134 8.46 -22.11 0.19
CA ALA A 134 7.69 -23.33 0.39
C ALA A 134 6.77 -23.65 -0.81
N ALA A 135 6.08 -22.65 -1.35
CA ALA A 135 5.22 -22.84 -2.52
C ALA A 135 6.02 -23.25 -3.76
N ARG A 136 7.22 -22.68 -3.96
CA ARG A 136 8.14 -23.09 -5.05
C ARG A 136 8.60 -24.52 -4.89
N GLN A 137 8.96 -24.94 -3.67
CA GLN A 137 9.34 -26.34 -3.37
C GLN A 137 8.20 -27.31 -3.65
N ASN A 138 6.96 -26.89 -3.42
CA ASN A 138 5.74 -27.66 -3.74
C ASN A 138 5.33 -27.55 -5.23
N GLY A 139 6.19 -27.02 -6.11
CA GLY A 139 5.95 -26.95 -7.55
C GLY A 139 5.07 -25.79 -8.02
N THR A 140 4.68 -24.86 -7.13
CA THR A 140 3.88 -23.69 -7.53
C THR A 140 4.70 -22.76 -8.41
N ARG A 141 4.21 -22.49 -9.61
CA ARG A 141 4.80 -21.54 -10.55
C ARG A 141 4.24 -20.15 -10.31
N PHE A 142 5.12 -19.21 -10.01
CA PHE A 142 4.76 -17.78 -9.89
C PHE A 142 4.95 -17.07 -11.22
N GLY A 143 4.22 -16.00 -11.42
CA GLY A 143 4.28 -15.15 -12.60
C GLY A 143 3.06 -15.29 -13.49
N ARG A 144 3.15 -14.71 -14.71
CA ARG A 144 2.06 -14.80 -15.68
C ARG A 144 1.84 -16.28 -16.09
N PRO A 145 0.60 -16.77 -16.08
CA PRO A 145 0.30 -18.11 -16.60
C PRO A 145 0.88 -18.33 -17.99
N VAL A 146 1.43 -19.51 -18.23
CA VAL A 146 1.91 -19.88 -19.54
C VAL A 146 0.70 -19.97 -20.46
N SER A 147 0.74 -19.30 -21.61
CA SER A 147 -0.33 -19.39 -22.58
C SER A 147 -0.40 -20.83 -23.12
N ASP A 148 -1.63 -21.32 -23.30
CA ASP A 148 -1.87 -22.64 -23.87
C ASP A 148 -1.12 -22.79 -25.22
N PRO A 149 -0.32 -23.86 -25.39
CA PRO A 149 0.38 -24.11 -26.65
C PRO A 149 -0.55 -24.17 -27.88
N ALA A 150 -1.78 -24.66 -27.73
CA ALA A 150 -2.77 -24.69 -28.79
C ALA A 150 -3.19 -23.26 -29.20
N VAL A 151 -3.48 -22.40 -28.23
CA VAL A 151 -3.82 -20.98 -28.48
C VAL A 151 -2.64 -20.23 -29.13
N ILE A 152 -1.41 -20.57 -28.76
CA ILE A 152 -0.21 -19.98 -29.41
C ILE A 152 -0.11 -20.47 -30.86
N ALA A 153 -0.33 -21.76 -31.13
CA ALA A 153 -0.28 -22.33 -32.45
C ALA A 153 -1.31 -21.70 -33.39
N ASP A 154 -2.56 -21.54 -32.94
CA ASP A 154 -3.64 -20.87 -33.66
C ASP A 154 -3.29 -19.42 -34.01
N LYS A 155 -2.78 -18.68 -33.03
CA LYS A 155 -2.32 -17.30 -33.23
C LYS A 155 -1.19 -17.20 -34.25
N LEU A 156 -0.24 -18.13 -34.22
CA LEU A 156 0.85 -18.20 -35.18
C LEU A 156 0.34 -18.51 -36.60
N ALA A 157 -0.61 -19.44 -36.74
CA ALA A 157 -1.22 -19.79 -38.03
C ALA A 157 -1.96 -18.58 -38.64
N ILE A 158 -2.79 -17.89 -37.85
CA ILE A 158 -3.48 -16.66 -38.26
C ILE A 158 -2.49 -15.58 -38.71
N ALA A 159 -1.41 -15.36 -37.96
CA ALA A 159 -0.42 -14.37 -38.26
C ALA A 159 0.39 -14.73 -39.56
N GLN A 160 0.67 -16.01 -39.79
CA GLN A 160 1.33 -16.50 -40.98
C GLN A 160 0.46 -16.32 -42.24
N ASP A 161 -0.84 -16.68 -42.16
CA ASP A 161 -1.81 -16.46 -43.24
C ASP A 161 -1.94 -14.97 -43.60
N ALA A 162 -2.02 -14.11 -42.57
CA ALA A 162 -2.07 -12.67 -42.81
C ALA A 162 -0.80 -12.14 -43.52
N ARG A 163 0.38 -12.68 -43.20
CA ARG A 163 1.62 -12.32 -43.86
C ARG A 163 1.68 -12.85 -45.33
N ALA A 164 1.21 -14.07 -45.55
CA ALA A 164 1.10 -14.63 -46.91
C ALA A 164 0.18 -13.79 -47.80
N LYS A 165 -0.84 -13.13 -47.21
CA LYS A 165 -1.72 -12.17 -47.87
C LYS A 165 -1.16 -10.75 -47.99
N GLY A 166 0.16 -10.56 -47.78
CA GLY A 166 0.88 -9.30 -47.98
C GLY A 166 0.82 -8.31 -46.81
N ARG A 167 0.28 -8.69 -45.65
CA ARG A 167 0.28 -7.81 -44.45
C ARG A 167 1.68 -7.70 -43.86
N THR A 168 1.95 -6.57 -43.20
CA THR A 168 3.21 -6.37 -42.49
C THR A 168 3.27 -7.27 -41.25
N ALA A 169 4.47 -7.54 -40.71
CA ALA A 169 4.65 -8.32 -39.50
C ALA A 169 4.00 -7.63 -38.25
N GLU A 170 3.91 -6.31 -38.27
CA GLU A 170 3.28 -5.52 -37.25
C GLU A 170 1.75 -5.67 -37.29
N ASP A 171 1.15 -5.58 -38.46
CA ASP A 171 -0.29 -5.77 -38.64
C ASP A 171 -0.71 -7.20 -38.33
N ALA A 172 0.08 -8.19 -38.70
CA ALA A 172 -0.17 -9.59 -38.39
C ALA A 172 -0.11 -9.85 -36.87
N ALA A 173 0.86 -9.24 -36.17
CA ALA A 173 0.94 -9.34 -34.71
C ALA A 173 -0.24 -8.65 -34.03
N ARG A 174 -0.69 -7.51 -34.52
CA ARG A 174 -1.84 -6.76 -34.01
C ARG A 174 -3.15 -7.56 -34.14
N LEU A 175 -3.33 -8.24 -35.25
CA LEU A 175 -4.48 -9.12 -35.52
C LEU A 175 -4.66 -10.21 -34.45
N VAL A 176 -3.57 -10.77 -33.93
CA VAL A 176 -3.59 -11.82 -32.92
C VAL A 176 -3.47 -11.28 -31.46
N GLY A 177 -3.59 -9.95 -31.30
CA GLY A 177 -3.53 -9.29 -29.99
C GLY A 177 -2.14 -9.32 -29.35
N GLY A 178 -1.08 -9.25 -30.15
CA GLY A 178 0.31 -9.27 -29.71
C GLY A 178 1.18 -8.17 -30.30
N SER A 179 2.43 -8.08 -29.86
CA SER A 179 3.46 -7.26 -30.50
C SER A 179 4.29 -8.10 -31.48
N ARG A 180 4.95 -7.41 -32.44
CA ARG A 180 5.91 -8.03 -33.33
C ARG A 180 6.97 -8.88 -32.61
N ALA A 181 7.51 -8.36 -31.51
CA ALA A 181 8.49 -9.07 -30.68
C ALA A 181 7.93 -10.36 -30.09
N THR A 182 6.66 -10.33 -29.63
CA THR A 182 5.97 -11.52 -29.11
C THR A 182 5.75 -12.57 -30.18
N LEU A 183 5.36 -12.16 -31.39
CA LEU A 183 5.18 -13.06 -32.53
C LEU A 183 6.48 -13.79 -32.87
N TYR A 184 7.59 -13.06 -33.05
CA TYR A 184 8.89 -13.66 -33.34
C TYR A 184 9.40 -14.60 -32.27
N ARG A 185 9.22 -14.26 -30.98
CA ARG A 185 9.60 -15.12 -29.87
C ARG A 185 8.86 -16.45 -29.89
N HIS A 186 7.55 -16.42 -30.18
CA HIS A 186 6.77 -17.66 -30.30
C HIS A 186 7.15 -18.48 -31.52
N GLN A 187 7.49 -17.84 -32.67
CA GLN A 187 7.99 -18.52 -33.84
C GLN A 187 9.32 -19.24 -33.58
N GLN A 188 10.27 -18.56 -32.95
CA GLN A 188 11.56 -19.15 -32.55
C GLN A 188 11.39 -20.32 -31.56
N ALA A 189 10.53 -20.14 -30.57
CA ALA A 189 10.25 -21.20 -29.58
C ALA A 189 9.61 -22.43 -30.21
N ARG A 190 8.79 -22.28 -31.27
CA ARG A 190 8.22 -23.38 -32.03
C ARG A 190 9.28 -24.08 -32.87
N ALA A 191 10.09 -23.34 -33.64
CA ALA A 191 11.17 -23.89 -34.46
C ALA A 191 12.18 -24.67 -33.62
N ALA A 192 12.54 -24.17 -32.42
CA ALA A 192 13.44 -24.87 -31.51
C ALA A 192 12.87 -26.21 -30.98
N ARG A 193 11.56 -26.30 -30.78
CA ARG A 193 10.90 -27.55 -30.37
C ARG A 193 10.85 -28.58 -31.51
N GLU A 194 10.56 -28.14 -32.71
CA GLU A 194 10.54 -28.99 -33.91
C GLU A 194 11.91 -29.58 -34.22
N SER A 195 13.00 -28.81 -33.98
CA SER A 195 14.39 -29.28 -34.16
C SER A 195 14.91 -30.26 -33.10
N THR A 196 14.23 -30.33 -31.95
CA THR A 196 14.64 -31.23 -30.84
C THR A 196 13.93 -32.59 -30.91
N THR A 197 12.94 -32.74 -31.79
CA THR A 197 12.12 -33.97 -31.92
C THR A 197 12.56 -34.82 -33.13
N THR A 198 13.58 -34.40 -33.88
CA THR A 198 14.20 -35.16 -34.96
C THR A 198 15.54 -35.68 -34.52
#